data_7ed5bc74b92e84ed50d91ee8b58570ba
#
_entry.id   7ed5bc74b92e84ed50d91ee8b58570ba
#
_cell.length_a   1.000
_cell.length_b   1.000
_cell.length_c   1.000
_cell.angle_alpha   90.00
_cell.angle_beta   90.00
_cell.angle_gamma   90.00
#
_symmetry.space_group_name_H-M   'P 1'
#
loop_
_entity.id
_entity.type
_entity.pdbx_description
1 polymer ?
#
loop_
_entity_poly.entity_id
_entity_poly.type
_entity_poly.pdbx_seq_one_letter_code
_entity_poly.pdbx_strand_id
1 'polypeptide(L)'
;MKKAFYTLPITVLLLLTACSQTSVEKVGGEERSNSTKTDEAYQLGDTIKIDDVIVKITDAKQTDPIQFTKSKKGKIVTIDVDVRNNSKDSIFIDRHDFDLVSKGEKAIGYHGYEELPLSEEVNREEQADGKLYFDVKPADSYELVYKPNFTADQTEIHFDIPAPTSTASSK
;
A
#
# COMPACT_ATOMS: atom_id res chain seq x y z
N MET A 1 61.77 5.48 45.22
CA MET A 1 60.59 6.25 44.81
C MET A 1 59.96 5.51 43.63
N LYS A 2 58.88 4.72 43.88
CA LYS A 2 58.24 3.92 42.83
C LYS A 2 56.98 4.69 42.39
N LYS A 3 56.97 5.15 41.10
CA LYS A 3 55.81 5.81 40.50
C LYS A 3 54.87 4.74 39.96
N ALA A 4 53.66 4.59 40.52
CA ALA A 4 52.59 3.73 40.02
C ALA A 4 51.83 4.47 38.92
N PHE A 5 51.84 3.93 37.69
CA PHE A 5 50.97 4.38 36.60
C PHE A 5 49.61 3.65 36.70
N TYR A 6 48.56 4.38 36.99
CA TYR A 6 47.19 3.88 36.88
C TYR A 6 46.72 4.05 35.43
N THR A 7 46.60 2.96 34.69
CA THR A 7 45.92 2.95 33.39
C THR A 7 44.44 2.75 33.65
N LEU A 8 43.63 3.80 33.31
CA LEU A 8 42.18 3.76 33.36
C LEU A 8 41.65 3.12 32.06
N PRO A 9 40.86 2.03 32.11
CA PRO A 9 40.26 1.48 30.91
C PRO A 9 39.09 2.37 30.50
N ILE A 10 39.16 2.98 29.31
CA ILE A 10 38.07 3.67 28.68
C ILE A 10 37.14 2.59 28.11
N THR A 11 36.02 2.34 28.80
CA THR A 11 34.94 1.50 28.29
C THR A 11 34.15 2.30 27.28
N VAL A 12 34.37 2.06 26.00
CA VAL A 12 33.57 2.61 24.92
C VAL A 12 32.21 1.91 24.88
N LEU A 13 31.18 2.58 25.36
CA LEU A 13 29.81 2.11 25.30
C LEU A 13 29.29 2.37 23.87
N LEU A 14 29.32 1.33 23.01
CA LEU A 14 28.69 1.33 21.70
C LEU A 14 27.17 1.33 21.87
N LEU A 15 26.55 2.49 21.74
CA LEU A 15 25.10 2.63 21.59
C LEU A 15 24.73 2.12 20.20
N LEU A 16 24.26 0.87 20.13
CA LEU A 16 23.58 0.33 18.94
C LEU A 16 22.21 1.02 18.85
N THR A 17 22.10 2.08 18.06
CA THR A 17 20.82 2.60 17.62
C THR A 17 20.24 1.59 16.62
N ALA A 18 19.36 0.70 17.07
CA ALA A 18 18.54 -0.11 16.20
C ALA A 18 17.54 0.84 15.50
N CYS A 19 17.83 1.25 14.27
CA CYS A 19 16.82 1.80 13.39
C CYS A 19 15.83 0.67 13.10
N SER A 20 14.60 0.80 13.58
CA SER A 20 13.50 -0.06 13.18
C SER A 20 13.15 0.34 11.75
N GLN A 21 13.59 -0.45 10.79
CA GLN A 21 13.32 -0.26 9.37
C GLN A 21 12.15 -1.16 9.00
N THR A 22 11.13 -0.60 8.35
CA THR A 22 9.99 -1.36 7.86
C THR A 22 10.46 -2.39 6.82
N SER A 23 10.03 -3.63 6.98
CA SER A 23 10.31 -4.72 6.05
C SER A 23 9.17 -4.81 5.03
N VAL A 24 9.50 -4.76 3.74
CA VAL A 24 8.54 -4.94 2.63
C VAL A 24 9.02 -6.08 1.74
N GLU A 25 8.20 -7.11 1.59
CA GLU A 25 8.52 -8.32 0.85
C GLU A 25 7.37 -8.73 -0.07
N LYS A 26 7.68 -9.17 -1.31
CA LYS A 26 6.71 -9.86 -2.15
C LYS A 26 6.60 -11.32 -1.70
N VAL A 27 5.41 -11.75 -1.27
CA VAL A 27 5.16 -13.10 -0.75
C VAL A 27 4.24 -13.93 -1.65
N GLY A 28 3.71 -13.35 -2.75
CA GLY A 28 2.88 -14.04 -3.72
C GLY A 28 2.59 -13.19 -4.95
N GLY A 29 2.04 -13.81 -5.99
CA GLY A 29 1.78 -13.23 -7.30
C GLY A 29 2.49 -14.00 -8.40
N GLU A 30 2.44 -13.55 -9.66
CA GLU A 30 3.15 -14.21 -10.77
C GLU A 30 4.66 -14.08 -10.59
N GLU A 31 5.37 -15.23 -10.71
CA GLU A 31 6.83 -15.24 -10.66
C GLU A 31 7.41 -14.55 -11.90
N ARG A 32 7.87 -13.34 -11.74
CA ARG A 32 8.89 -12.76 -12.63
C ARG A 32 10.21 -12.80 -11.89
N SER A 33 11.14 -13.58 -12.43
CA SER A 33 12.57 -13.71 -12.12
C SER A 33 13.10 -12.74 -11.05
N ASN A 34 13.52 -13.32 -9.91
CA ASN A 34 14.38 -12.73 -8.88
C ASN A 34 14.91 -11.32 -9.17
N SER A 35 14.26 -10.29 -8.64
CA SER A 35 14.96 -9.05 -8.40
C SER A 35 14.71 -8.63 -6.94
N THR A 36 15.74 -8.78 -6.16
CA THR A 36 15.95 -8.13 -4.88
C THR A 36 16.21 -6.66 -5.17
N LYS A 37 15.16 -5.87 -5.48
CA LYS A 37 15.30 -4.43 -5.70
C LYS A 37 14.07 -3.68 -5.25
N THR A 38 14.31 -2.81 -4.33
CA THR A 38 13.41 -1.85 -3.69
C THR A 38 12.88 -0.73 -4.63
N ASP A 39 13.21 -0.77 -5.92
CA ASP A 39 12.88 0.30 -6.89
C ASP A 39 11.91 -0.14 -8.00
N GLU A 40 11.36 -1.34 -7.94
CA GLU A 40 10.43 -1.84 -8.98
C GLU A 40 9.02 -1.94 -8.40
N ALA A 41 8.05 -1.31 -9.09
CA ALA A 41 6.66 -1.35 -8.68
C ALA A 41 6.11 -2.79 -8.69
N TYR A 42 5.29 -3.12 -7.70
CA TYR A 42 4.52 -4.36 -7.67
C TYR A 42 3.45 -4.34 -8.76
N GLN A 43 2.94 -5.51 -9.12
CA GLN A 43 1.91 -5.64 -10.13
C GLN A 43 0.54 -5.91 -9.48
N LEU A 44 -0.53 -5.59 -10.21
CA LEU A 44 -1.87 -6.04 -9.84
C LEU A 44 -1.87 -7.59 -9.64
N GLY A 45 -2.40 -8.04 -8.52
CA GLY A 45 -2.40 -9.45 -8.12
C GLY A 45 -1.22 -9.88 -7.26
N ASP A 46 -0.17 -9.06 -7.15
CA ASP A 46 0.93 -9.34 -6.23
C ASP A 46 0.45 -9.26 -4.78
N THR A 47 1.00 -10.13 -3.95
CA THR A 47 0.80 -10.13 -2.51
C THR A 47 2.07 -9.65 -1.86
N ILE A 48 1.98 -8.60 -1.06
CA ILE A 48 3.10 -8.04 -0.32
C ILE A 48 2.92 -8.24 1.18
N LYS A 49 4.02 -8.42 1.86
CA LYS A 49 4.10 -8.44 3.32
C LYS A 49 4.85 -7.19 3.78
N ILE A 50 4.23 -6.40 4.64
CA ILE A 50 4.78 -5.19 5.25
C ILE A 50 4.86 -5.47 6.74
N ASP A 51 6.08 -5.69 7.23
CA ASP A 51 6.31 -6.29 8.56
C ASP A 51 5.49 -7.59 8.71
N ASP A 52 4.44 -7.61 9.51
CA ASP A 52 3.56 -8.76 9.67
C ASP A 52 2.14 -8.55 9.10
N VAL A 53 1.94 -7.51 8.29
CA VAL A 53 0.68 -7.24 7.58
C VAL A 53 0.80 -7.67 6.13
N ILE A 54 -0.17 -8.43 5.64
CA ILE A 54 -0.25 -8.87 4.25
C ILE A 54 -1.27 -8.00 3.52
N VAL A 55 -0.87 -7.43 2.39
CA VAL A 55 -1.74 -6.62 1.53
C VAL A 55 -1.68 -7.15 0.11
N LYS A 56 -2.84 -7.22 -0.52
CA LYS A 56 -2.97 -7.63 -1.92
C LYS A 56 -3.93 -6.70 -2.65
N ILE A 57 -3.53 -6.20 -3.80
CA ILE A 57 -4.40 -5.51 -4.73
C ILE A 57 -4.97 -6.60 -5.68
N THR A 58 -6.23 -6.96 -5.48
CA THR A 58 -6.80 -8.17 -6.10
C THR A 58 -7.40 -7.91 -7.46
N ASP A 59 -8.01 -6.75 -7.66
CA ASP A 59 -8.66 -6.39 -8.92
C ASP A 59 -8.64 -4.88 -9.16
N ALA A 60 -8.73 -4.49 -10.42
CA ALA A 60 -8.95 -3.12 -10.84
C ALA A 60 -9.92 -3.08 -12.02
N LYS A 61 -11.01 -2.36 -11.89
CA LYS A 61 -12.07 -2.30 -12.90
C LYS A 61 -12.54 -0.88 -13.16
N GLN A 62 -12.98 -0.62 -14.40
CA GLN A 62 -13.72 0.59 -14.70
C GLN A 62 -15.17 0.43 -14.23
N THR A 63 -15.64 1.38 -13.45
CA THR A 63 -16.99 1.41 -12.90
C THR A 63 -17.75 2.62 -13.45
N ASP A 64 -19.03 2.46 -13.73
CA ASP A 64 -19.85 3.58 -14.19
C ASP A 64 -20.12 4.56 -13.03
N PRO A 65 -20.13 5.88 -13.30
CA PRO A 65 -20.54 6.86 -12.31
C PRO A 65 -21.97 6.60 -11.85
N ILE A 66 -22.24 6.88 -10.58
CA ILE A 66 -23.62 6.81 -10.06
C ILE A 66 -24.50 7.91 -10.70
N GLN A 67 -25.81 7.69 -10.68
CA GLN A 67 -26.80 8.48 -11.45
C GLN A 67 -26.69 10.00 -11.26
N PHE A 68 -26.32 10.50 -10.07
CA PHE A 68 -26.31 11.94 -9.76
C PHE A 68 -24.91 12.50 -9.53
N THR A 69 -23.86 11.69 -9.61
CA THR A 69 -22.48 12.13 -9.38
C THR A 69 -21.62 11.77 -10.59
N LYS A 70 -21.46 12.74 -11.49
CA LYS A 70 -20.64 12.54 -12.70
C LYS A 70 -19.15 12.49 -12.35
N SER A 71 -18.39 11.70 -13.12
CA SER A 71 -16.93 11.79 -13.12
C SER A 71 -16.50 13.21 -13.54
N LYS A 72 -15.55 13.79 -12.84
CA LYS A 72 -14.93 15.09 -13.14
C LYS A 72 -13.68 14.96 -14.01
N LYS A 73 -13.02 13.79 -13.97
CA LYS A 73 -11.78 13.52 -14.69
C LYS A 73 -11.95 12.55 -15.87
N GLY A 74 -13.09 11.87 -15.98
CA GLY A 74 -13.48 11.10 -17.16
C GLY A 74 -13.77 9.63 -16.92
N LYS A 75 -13.10 8.98 -15.95
CA LYS A 75 -13.34 7.58 -15.61
C LYS A 75 -13.37 7.38 -14.11
N ILE A 76 -14.19 6.42 -13.67
CA ILE A 76 -14.10 5.89 -12.32
C ILE A 76 -13.36 4.55 -12.39
N VAL A 77 -12.30 4.45 -11.60
CA VAL A 77 -11.56 3.20 -11.38
C VAL A 77 -11.84 2.72 -9.97
N THR A 78 -12.30 1.49 -9.86
CA THR A 78 -12.49 0.78 -8.59
C THR A 78 -11.35 -0.21 -8.44
N ILE A 79 -10.71 -0.21 -7.28
CA ILE A 79 -9.63 -1.12 -6.92
C ILE A 79 -10.07 -1.92 -5.72
N ASP A 80 -9.98 -3.24 -5.80
CA ASP A 80 -10.31 -4.17 -4.72
C ASP A 80 -9.02 -4.51 -3.95
N VAL A 81 -9.07 -4.41 -2.62
CA VAL A 81 -7.93 -4.59 -1.71
C VAL A 81 -8.27 -5.61 -0.66
N ASP A 82 -7.40 -6.59 -0.45
CA ASP A 82 -7.44 -7.54 0.65
C ASP A 82 -6.31 -7.24 1.64
N VAL A 83 -6.60 -7.29 2.92
CA VAL A 83 -5.64 -7.07 4.01
C VAL A 83 -5.76 -8.17 5.02
N ARG A 84 -4.62 -8.71 5.51
CA ARG A 84 -4.57 -9.65 6.62
C ARG A 84 -3.56 -9.17 7.65
N ASN A 85 -3.99 -8.99 8.86
CA ASN A 85 -3.15 -8.55 9.97
C ASN A 85 -2.63 -9.76 10.77
N ASN A 86 -1.36 -10.12 10.56
CA ASN A 86 -0.66 -11.12 11.37
C ASN A 86 0.25 -10.48 12.42
N SER A 87 0.17 -9.15 12.60
CA SER A 87 0.94 -8.43 13.61
C SER A 87 0.38 -8.65 15.01
N LYS A 88 1.02 -8.09 16.01
CA LYS A 88 0.61 -8.22 17.42
C LYS A 88 -0.49 -7.26 17.82
N ASP A 89 -0.61 -6.15 17.09
CA ASP A 89 -1.50 -5.03 17.39
C ASP A 89 -2.58 -4.90 16.31
N SER A 90 -3.71 -4.28 16.64
CA SER A 90 -4.69 -3.87 15.64
C SER A 90 -4.07 -2.81 14.73
N ILE A 91 -4.44 -2.84 13.46
CA ILE A 91 -4.09 -1.79 12.49
C ILE A 91 -5.36 -1.12 11.98
N PHE A 92 -5.26 0.12 11.57
CA PHE A 92 -6.33 0.79 10.85
C PHE A 92 -5.91 0.93 9.39
N ILE A 93 -6.78 0.62 8.45
CA ILE A 93 -6.54 0.82 7.02
C ILE A 93 -7.66 1.68 6.44
N ASP A 94 -7.27 2.70 5.71
CA ASP A 94 -8.21 3.67 5.17
C ASP A 94 -7.91 4.00 3.71
N ARG A 95 -8.93 4.38 2.97
CA ARG A 95 -8.79 4.83 1.57
C ARG A 95 -7.79 5.97 1.38
N HIS A 96 -7.54 6.78 2.41
CA HIS A 96 -6.58 7.89 2.35
C HIS A 96 -5.12 7.44 2.44
N ASP A 97 -4.88 6.18 2.80
CA ASP A 97 -3.55 5.56 2.72
C ASP A 97 -3.16 5.26 1.26
N PHE A 98 -4.08 5.44 0.31
CA PHE A 98 -3.89 5.12 -1.10
C PHE A 98 -4.08 6.33 -2.01
N ASP A 99 -3.12 6.53 -2.90
CA ASP A 99 -3.16 7.53 -3.98
C ASP A 99 -3.14 6.82 -5.34
N LEU A 100 -4.08 7.08 -6.22
CA LEU A 100 -4.00 6.63 -7.60
C LEU A 100 -3.49 7.78 -8.49
N VAL A 101 -2.45 7.51 -9.26
CA VAL A 101 -1.78 8.51 -10.10
C VAL A 101 -1.95 8.14 -11.58
N SER A 102 -2.32 9.11 -12.39
CA SER A 102 -2.42 9.01 -13.84
C SER A 102 -1.62 10.12 -14.49
N LYS A 103 -0.61 9.77 -15.29
CA LYS A 103 0.23 10.75 -16.01
C LYS A 103 0.77 11.86 -15.09
N GLY A 104 1.21 11.48 -13.87
CA GLY A 104 1.74 12.39 -12.86
C GLY A 104 0.70 13.23 -12.11
N GLU A 105 -0.60 13.00 -12.33
CA GLU A 105 -1.68 13.69 -11.64
C GLU A 105 -2.44 12.74 -10.72
N LYS A 106 -2.60 13.12 -9.46
CA LYS A 106 -3.41 12.34 -8.50
C LYS A 106 -4.88 12.33 -8.90
N ALA A 107 -5.50 11.16 -8.79
CA ALA A 107 -6.93 10.98 -8.88
C ALA A 107 -7.66 11.70 -7.74
N ILE A 108 -8.97 11.86 -7.90
CA ILE A 108 -9.84 12.36 -6.84
C ILE A 108 -10.61 11.16 -6.28
N GLY A 109 -10.72 11.05 -4.95
CA GLY A 109 -11.60 10.06 -4.35
C GLY A 109 -13.04 10.23 -4.84
N TYR A 110 -13.67 9.15 -5.30
CA TYR A 110 -15.05 9.16 -5.75
C TYR A 110 -15.97 8.58 -4.67
N HIS A 111 -17.15 9.14 -4.50
CA HIS A 111 -18.08 8.80 -3.44
C HIS A 111 -19.48 8.61 -3.96
N GLY A 112 -20.29 7.86 -3.22
CA GLY A 112 -21.72 7.75 -3.44
C GLY A 112 -22.17 6.36 -3.88
N TYR A 113 -21.27 5.38 -3.99
CA TYR A 113 -21.68 3.98 -4.10
C TYR A 113 -22.29 3.51 -2.77
N GLU A 114 -23.16 2.49 -2.83
CA GLU A 114 -23.76 1.88 -1.65
C GLU A 114 -22.72 1.20 -0.77
N GLU A 115 -21.73 0.55 -1.40
CA GLU A 115 -20.58 0.01 -0.72
C GLU A 115 -19.61 1.15 -0.40
N LEU A 116 -19.33 1.34 0.88
CA LEU A 116 -18.43 2.39 1.35
C LEU A 116 -16.98 2.07 0.96
N PRO A 117 -16.16 3.10 0.74
CA PRO A 117 -14.73 2.91 0.57
C PRO A 117 -14.12 2.24 1.81
N LEU A 118 -13.02 1.50 1.59
CA LEU A 118 -12.23 0.87 2.64
C LEU A 118 -11.90 1.87 3.76
N SER A 119 -12.31 1.54 4.97
CA SER A 119 -12.01 2.29 6.21
C SER A 119 -12.34 1.39 7.39
N GLU A 120 -11.36 0.65 7.90
CA GLU A 120 -11.62 -0.43 8.85
C GLU A 120 -10.45 -0.64 9.82
N GLU A 121 -10.76 -0.99 11.06
CA GLU A 121 -9.82 -1.53 12.02
C GLU A 121 -9.74 -3.04 11.84
N VAL A 122 -8.54 -3.54 11.55
CA VAL A 122 -8.26 -4.96 11.37
C VAL A 122 -7.51 -5.47 12.59
N ASN A 123 -8.20 -6.26 13.43
CA ASN A 123 -7.58 -6.80 14.62
C ASN A 123 -6.53 -7.87 14.28
N ARG A 124 -5.74 -8.23 15.27
CA ARG A 124 -4.77 -9.30 15.16
C ARG A 124 -5.41 -10.59 14.66
N GLU A 125 -4.75 -11.25 13.68
CA GLU A 125 -5.18 -12.51 13.04
C GLU A 125 -6.48 -12.37 12.21
N GLU A 126 -7.02 -11.16 12.07
CA GLU A 126 -8.17 -10.88 11.22
C GLU A 126 -7.76 -10.47 9.81
N GLN A 127 -8.76 -10.44 8.95
CA GLN A 127 -8.63 -9.96 7.58
C GLN A 127 -9.82 -9.07 7.24
N ALA A 128 -9.56 -8.11 6.37
CA ALA A 128 -10.56 -7.21 5.81
C ALA A 128 -10.39 -7.17 4.29
N ASP A 129 -11.47 -6.92 3.60
CA ASP A 129 -11.49 -6.60 2.18
C ASP A 129 -12.30 -5.34 1.94
N GLY A 130 -11.97 -4.62 0.91
CA GLY A 130 -12.69 -3.39 0.61
C GLY A 130 -12.33 -2.79 -0.73
N LYS A 131 -13.00 -1.70 -1.05
CA LYS A 131 -12.88 -1.01 -2.33
C LYS A 131 -12.36 0.40 -2.18
N LEU A 132 -11.56 0.80 -3.16
CA LEU A 132 -11.12 2.17 -3.36
C LEU A 132 -11.75 2.69 -4.64
N TYR A 133 -12.30 3.89 -4.59
CA TYR A 133 -12.97 4.50 -5.74
C TYR A 133 -12.26 5.80 -6.13
N PHE A 134 -11.79 5.85 -7.37
CA PHE A 134 -11.03 6.98 -7.88
C PHE A 134 -11.64 7.55 -9.16
N ASP A 135 -11.85 8.86 -9.19
CA ASP A 135 -12.14 9.62 -10.39
C ASP A 135 -10.79 10.05 -11.00
N VAL A 136 -10.48 9.55 -12.20
CA VAL A 136 -9.15 9.60 -12.79
C VAL A 136 -9.19 9.98 -14.27
N LYS A 137 -8.14 10.64 -14.76
CA LYS A 137 -7.96 10.83 -16.21
C LYS A 137 -7.67 9.50 -16.89
N PRO A 138 -8.27 9.23 -18.06
CA PRO A 138 -7.97 8.03 -18.83
C PRO A 138 -6.48 7.93 -19.18
N ALA A 139 -5.90 6.76 -18.94
CA ALA A 139 -4.53 6.39 -19.27
C ALA A 139 -4.46 4.90 -19.64
N ASP A 140 -3.32 4.45 -20.17
CA ASP A 140 -3.07 3.05 -20.50
C ASP A 140 -2.63 2.23 -19.26
N SER A 141 -2.16 2.93 -18.24
CA SER A 141 -1.84 2.37 -16.91
C SER A 141 -1.95 3.45 -15.85
N TYR A 142 -2.05 3.02 -14.61
CA TYR A 142 -2.07 3.85 -13.41
C TYR A 142 -1.03 3.36 -12.43
N GLU A 143 -0.57 4.24 -11.56
CA GLU A 143 0.27 3.91 -10.42
C GLU A 143 -0.57 4.05 -9.15
N LEU A 144 -0.69 2.97 -8.38
CA LEU A 144 -1.28 3.03 -7.04
C LEU A 144 -0.16 3.12 -6.02
N VAL A 145 -0.15 4.19 -5.25
CA VAL A 145 0.82 4.42 -4.17
C VAL A 145 0.12 4.15 -2.84
N TYR A 146 0.59 3.15 -2.11
CA TYR A 146 0.12 2.82 -0.78
C TYR A 146 1.10 3.33 0.28
N LYS A 147 0.57 4.03 1.28
CA LYS A 147 1.30 4.65 2.39
C LYS A 147 0.76 4.12 3.70
N PRO A 148 1.21 2.95 4.16
CA PRO A 148 0.69 2.34 5.38
C PRO A 148 0.93 3.26 6.60
N ASN A 149 -0.14 3.53 7.34
CA ASN A 149 -0.09 4.39 8.52
C ASN A 149 0.43 3.67 9.78
N PHE A 150 0.61 2.35 9.71
CA PHE A 150 1.09 1.52 10.81
C PHE A 150 2.61 1.27 10.79
N THR A 151 3.33 1.78 9.80
CA THR A 151 4.79 1.68 9.71
C THR A 151 5.47 2.79 10.48
N ALA A 152 6.68 2.52 11.00
CA ALA A 152 7.44 3.49 11.78
C ALA A 152 8.10 4.58 10.90
N ASP A 153 8.32 4.27 9.64
CA ASP A 153 8.88 5.15 8.61
C ASP A 153 7.78 5.54 7.60
N GLN A 154 8.09 6.50 6.74
CA GLN A 154 7.17 6.92 5.68
C GLN A 154 7.32 6.03 4.44
N THR A 155 7.17 4.71 4.63
CA THR A 155 7.27 3.74 3.54
C THR A 155 6.19 4.02 2.49
N GLU A 156 6.60 4.12 1.23
CA GLU A 156 5.69 4.18 0.07
C GLU A 156 5.85 2.91 -0.76
N ILE A 157 4.74 2.31 -1.13
CA ILE A 157 4.69 1.05 -1.89
C ILE A 157 3.93 1.32 -3.17
N HIS A 158 4.56 1.01 -4.29
CA HIS A 158 4.07 1.34 -5.62
C HIS A 158 3.57 0.09 -6.32
N PHE A 159 2.39 0.19 -6.95
CA PHE A 159 1.80 -0.87 -7.78
C PHE A 159 1.50 -0.32 -9.17
N ASP A 160 1.92 -1.06 -10.19
CA ASP A 160 1.48 -0.82 -11.56
C ASP A 160 0.11 -1.44 -11.78
N ILE A 161 -0.86 -0.61 -12.10
CA ILE A 161 -2.24 -0.99 -12.36
C ILE A 161 -2.51 -0.83 -13.86
N PRO A 162 -2.63 -1.91 -14.63
CA PRO A 162 -3.02 -1.83 -16.04
C PRO A 162 -4.38 -1.13 -16.16
N ALA A 163 -4.56 -0.37 -17.24
CA ALA A 163 -5.87 0.28 -17.45
C ALA A 163 -6.97 -0.78 -17.50
N PRO A 164 -7.94 -0.75 -16.60
CA PRO A 164 -9.02 -1.73 -16.63
C PRO A 164 -9.86 -1.56 -17.89
N THR A 165 -10.15 -2.69 -18.54
CA THR A 165 -11.10 -2.72 -19.65
C THR A 165 -12.50 -2.51 -19.12
N SER A 166 -13.31 -1.71 -19.83
CA SER A 166 -14.73 -1.58 -19.49
C SER A 166 -15.40 -2.94 -19.64
N THR A 167 -15.80 -3.55 -18.53
CA THR A 167 -16.83 -4.60 -18.60
C THR A 167 -18.13 -3.91 -18.98
N ALA A 168 -18.49 -3.98 -20.27
CA ALA A 168 -19.82 -3.56 -20.71
C ALA A 168 -20.82 -4.40 -19.89
N SER A 169 -21.57 -3.74 -19.02
CA SER A 169 -22.69 -4.36 -18.33
C SER A 169 -23.68 -4.80 -19.39
N SER A 170 -23.75 -6.10 -19.65
CA SER A 170 -24.82 -6.68 -20.47
C SER A 170 -26.15 -6.40 -19.74
N LYS A 171 -26.93 -5.49 -20.34
CA LYS A 171 -28.32 -5.26 -19.95
C LYS A 171 -29.19 -6.48 -20.17
#